data_4d320113fba7c77de6ab896753baa602
#
_entry.id   4d320113fba7c77de6ab896753baa602
#
_cell.length_a   1.000
_cell.length_b   1.000
_cell.length_c   1.000
_cell.angle_alpha   90.00
_cell.angle_beta   90.00
_cell.angle_gamma   90.00
#
_symmetry.space_group_name_H-M   'P 1'
#
loop_
_entity.id
_entity.type
_entity.pdbx_description
1 polymer ?
#
loop_
_entity_poly.entity_id
_entity_poly.type
_entity_poly.pdbx_seq_one_letter_code
_entity_poly.pdbx_strand_id
1 'polypeptide(L)'
;MNKKKITDLVNLLEQYPTVSILSDEIYSNIIFNNEQMPSLLEYESIKDRLIVLEGWSKTYCMTGWRLGWSIWPDNLIEHANKICVNYNSCATSISQYAGLEAIKGSQKEITKIVSEFQKRKDYVFNELNKLEKISCFEPGGAFYAFPNISKTGLNGNKFSEIALEEKGVALVPGSSFGDNAGEFVRISFANSLENIKEAINRLSTI
;
A
#
# COMPACT_ATOMS: atom_id res chain seq x y z
N MET A 1 6.88 5.00 -5.31
CA MET A 1 7.87 5.99 -5.83
C MET A 1 8.48 5.40 -7.09
N ASN A 2 8.87 6.23 -8.07
CA ASN A 2 9.61 5.75 -9.25
C ASN A 2 11.12 5.63 -8.93
N LYS A 3 11.88 5.00 -9.84
CA LYS A 3 13.31 4.73 -9.63
C LYS A 3 14.12 6.00 -9.30
N LYS A 4 13.83 7.12 -9.96
CA LYS A 4 14.52 8.40 -9.69
C LYS A 4 14.31 8.85 -8.24
N LYS A 5 13.06 8.85 -7.75
CA LYS A 5 12.75 9.25 -6.38
C LYS A 5 13.37 8.32 -5.34
N ILE A 6 13.47 7.03 -5.63
CA ILE A 6 14.17 6.08 -4.75
C ILE A 6 15.66 6.38 -4.72
N THR A 7 16.29 6.63 -5.89
CA THR A 7 17.71 7.02 -5.94
C THR A 7 17.96 8.32 -5.16
N ASP A 8 17.11 9.33 -5.33
CA ASP A 8 17.22 10.59 -4.61
C ASP A 8 17.10 10.37 -3.08
N LEU A 9 16.19 9.48 -2.65
CA LEU A 9 16.03 9.10 -1.25
C LEU A 9 17.28 8.39 -0.72
N VAL A 10 17.85 7.45 -1.48
CA VAL A 10 19.08 6.74 -1.08
C VAL A 10 20.25 7.71 -0.95
N ASN A 11 20.44 8.61 -1.91
CA ASN A 11 21.48 9.64 -1.83
C ASN A 11 21.32 10.55 -0.58
N LEU A 12 20.08 10.82 -0.19
CA LEU A 12 19.80 11.54 1.06
C LEU A 12 20.15 10.68 2.28
N LEU A 13 19.72 9.41 2.31
CA LEU A 13 19.99 8.49 3.41
C LEU A 13 21.49 8.24 3.62
N GLU A 14 22.31 8.26 2.59
CA GLU A 14 23.77 8.14 2.69
C GLU A 14 24.41 9.27 3.51
N GLN A 15 23.76 10.43 3.55
CA GLN A 15 24.22 11.57 4.38
C GLN A 15 23.89 11.40 5.87
N TYR A 16 23.05 10.41 6.20
CA TYR A 16 22.61 10.11 7.57
C TYR A 16 22.88 8.64 7.94
N PRO A 17 24.16 8.26 8.11
CA PRO A 17 24.56 6.85 8.28
C PRO A 17 24.04 6.18 9.55
N THR A 18 23.60 6.95 10.54
CA THR A 18 23.05 6.44 11.80
C THR A 18 21.54 6.14 11.75
N VAL A 19 20.86 6.51 10.66
CA VAL A 19 19.44 6.27 10.50
C VAL A 19 19.18 4.84 10.04
N SER A 20 18.47 4.06 10.82
CA SER A 20 17.98 2.73 10.42
C SER A 20 16.79 2.89 9.46
N ILE A 21 16.71 2.00 8.47
CA ILE A 21 15.72 2.06 7.40
C ILE A 21 14.81 0.84 7.51
N LEU A 22 13.50 1.07 7.54
CA LEU A 22 12.50 0.01 7.41
C LEU A 22 11.66 0.30 6.18
N SER A 23 11.77 -0.57 5.17
CA SER A 23 11.00 -0.50 3.93
C SER A 23 9.87 -1.53 3.95
N ASP A 24 8.63 -1.05 3.98
CA ASP A 24 7.45 -1.91 3.84
C ASP A 24 7.12 -2.03 2.35
N GLU A 25 7.47 -3.16 1.75
CA GLU A 25 7.32 -3.44 0.33
C GLU A 25 6.14 -4.38 0.04
N ILE A 26 5.19 -4.53 0.96
CA ILE A 26 4.05 -5.46 0.89
C ILE A 26 3.20 -5.34 -0.38
N TYR A 27 3.30 -4.24 -1.11
CA TYR A 27 2.60 -3.99 -2.37
C TYR A 27 3.52 -4.09 -3.61
N SER A 28 4.73 -4.62 -3.48
CA SER A 28 5.75 -4.68 -4.53
C SER A 28 5.25 -5.25 -5.87
N ASN A 29 4.32 -6.19 -5.82
CA ASN A 29 3.76 -6.86 -6.99
C ASN A 29 2.40 -6.27 -7.46
N ILE A 30 1.84 -5.29 -6.75
CA ILE A 30 0.61 -4.61 -7.17
C ILE A 30 0.99 -3.23 -7.72
N ILE A 31 1.59 -3.24 -8.89
CA ILE A 31 2.07 -2.04 -9.59
C ILE A 31 1.39 -1.97 -10.95
N PHE A 32 1.03 -0.78 -11.38
CA PHE A 32 0.25 -0.53 -12.59
C PHE A 32 1.14 -0.08 -13.76
N ASN A 33 0.54 -0.02 -14.95
CA ASN A 33 1.15 0.50 -16.18
C ASN A 33 2.41 -0.29 -16.63
N ASN A 34 2.50 -1.58 -16.30
CA ASN A 34 3.68 -2.44 -16.57
C ASN A 34 4.99 -1.90 -15.97
N GLU A 35 4.91 -1.06 -14.96
CA GLU A 35 6.08 -0.62 -14.20
C GLU A 35 6.50 -1.69 -13.18
N GLN A 36 7.72 -1.54 -12.67
CA GLN A 36 8.23 -2.33 -11.56
C GLN A 36 8.51 -1.42 -10.36
N MET A 37 8.24 -1.95 -9.17
CA MET A 37 8.61 -1.24 -7.95
C MET A 37 10.13 -1.38 -7.76
N PRO A 38 10.89 -0.26 -7.70
CA PRO A 38 12.30 -0.32 -7.34
C PRO A 38 12.42 -0.62 -5.84
N SER A 39 13.05 -1.74 -5.50
CA SER A 39 13.31 -2.10 -4.11
C SER A 39 14.53 -1.37 -3.56
N LEU A 40 14.51 -1.03 -2.27
CA LEU A 40 15.71 -0.51 -1.58
C LEU A 40 16.81 -1.57 -1.45
N LEU A 41 16.50 -2.86 -1.62
CA LEU A 41 17.50 -3.95 -1.68
C LEU A 41 18.47 -3.84 -2.87
N GLU A 42 18.15 -3.06 -3.90
CA GLU A 42 19.03 -2.82 -5.03
C GLU A 42 20.26 -1.94 -4.68
N TYR A 43 20.26 -1.29 -3.49
CA TYR A 43 21.26 -0.31 -3.10
C TYR A 43 22.17 -0.84 -1.99
N GLU A 44 23.40 -1.23 -2.38
CA GLU A 44 24.39 -1.82 -1.49
C GLU A 44 24.79 -0.90 -0.33
N SER A 45 24.84 0.41 -0.58
CA SER A 45 25.30 1.45 0.36
C SER A 45 24.46 1.59 1.63
N ILE A 46 23.27 1.02 1.67
CA ILE A 46 22.35 1.11 2.82
C ILE A 46 21.95 -0.25 3.43
N LYS A 47 22.45 -1.36 2.86
CA LYS A 47 22.03 -2.73 3.26
C LYS A 47 22.34 -3.07 4.71
N ASP A 48 23.42 -2.55 5.25
CA ASP A 48 23.86 -2.78 6.64
C ASP A 48 22.92 -2.25 7.72
N ARG A 49 21.92 -1.47 7.32
CA ARG A 49 20.91 -0.83 8.19
C ARG A 49 19.50 -0.83 7.59
N LEU A 50 19.28 -1.62 6.56
CA LEU A 50 18.00 -1.77 5.87
C LEU A 50 17.27 -3.02 6.34
N ILE A 51 16.04 -2.85 6.80
CA ILE A 51 15.08 -3.92 7.03
C ILE A 51 14.00 -3.81 5.96
N VAL A 52 13.73 -4.89 5.23
CA VAL A 52 12.63 -4.95 4.26
C VAL A 52 11.55 -5.88 4.76
N LEU A 53 10.30 -5.43 4.70
CA LEU A 53 9.12 -6.21 5.02
C LEU A 53 8.36 -6.55 3.74
N GLU A 54 7.95 -7.79 3.62
CA GLU A 54 7.17 -8.31 2.50
C GLU A 54 6.23 -9.44 2.98
N GLY A 55 5.32 -9.90 2.15
CA GLY A 55 4.45 -11.02 2.53
C GLY A 55 3.42 -11.39 1.49
N TRP A 56 2.67 -12.42 1.81
CA TRP A 56 1.66 -13.01 0.92
C TRP A 56 0.31 -12.30 0.96
N SER A 57 0.09 -11.49 2.00
CA SER A 57 -1.25 -10.92 2.29
C SER A 57 -1.87 -10.17 1.12
N LYS A 58 -1.09 -9.40 0.37
CA LYS A 58 -1.60 -8.50 -0.68
C LYS A 58 -1.46 -9.13 -2.06
N THR A 59 -0.27 -9.49 -2.45
CA THR A 59 0.04 -10.09 -3.76
C THR A 59 -0.78 -11.35 -4.04
N TYR A 60 -0.89 -12.24 -3.04
CA TYR A 60 -1.56 -13.53 -3.17
C TYR A 60 -2.97 -13.57 -2.57
N CYS A 61 -3.54 -12.42 -2.16
CA CYS A 61 -4.84 -12.34 -1.47
C CYS A 61 -4.92 -13.24 -0.21
N MET A 62 -3.80 -13.42 0.49
CA MET A 62 -3.65 -14.33 1.63
C MET A 62 -3.68 -13.59 2.98
N THR A 63 -4.56 -12.60 3.14
CA THR A 63 -4.62 -11.78 4.36
C THR A 63 -4.91 -12.58 5.63
N GLY A 64 -5.79 -13.58 5.54
CA GLY A 64 -6.18 -14.46 6.65
C GLY A 64 -5.12 -15.52 7.01
N TRP A 65 -4.16 -15.80 6.14
CA TRP A 65 -3.12 -16.80 6.36
C TRP A 65 -2.02 -16.32 7.31
N ARG A 66 -1.95 -15.03 7.59
CA ARG A 66 -1.01 -14.40 8.53
C ARG A 66 0.45 -14.78 8.27
N LEU A 67 0.88 -14.69 7.01
CA LEU A 67 2.21 -15.07 6.56
C LEU A 67 2.92 -13.86 5.95
N GLY A 68 4.11 -13.59 6.44
CA GLY A 68 5.02 -12.54 5.95
C GLY A 68 6.46 -12.97 6.14
N TRP A 69 7.36 -12.23 5.57
CA TRP A 69 8.81 -12.40 5.71
C TRP A 69 9.51 -11.04 5.74
N SER A 70 10.72 -11.04 6.22
CA SER A 70 11.54 -9.84 6.27
C SER A 70 12.99 -10.16 6.01
N ILE A 71 13.70 -9.21 5.42
CA ILE A 71 15.15 -9.26 5.23
C ILE A 71 15.77 -8.30 6.23
N TRP A 72 16.78 -8.77 6.93
CA TRP A 72 17.46 -8.04 7.98
C TRP A 72 18.96 -7.94 7.70
N PRO A 73 19.62 -6.86 8.14
CA PRO A 73 21.09 -6.79 8.17
C PRO A 73 21.67 -7.87 9.07
N ASP A 74 22.84 -8.40 8.70
CA ASP A 74 23.47 -9.51 9.40
C ASP A 74 23.69 -9.25 10.90
N ASN A 75 24.06 -8.03 11.27
CA ASN A 75 24.27 -7.59 12.64
C ASN A 75 22.98 -7.55 13.50
N LEU A 76 21.79 -7.59 12.88
CA LEU A 76 20.51 -7.55 13.58
C LEU A 76 19.75 -8.89 13.53
N ILE A 77 20.19 -9.86 12.71
CA ILE A 77 19.43 -11.09 12.45
C ILE A 77 19.23 -11.93 13.70
N GLU A 78 20.25 -12.00 14.57
CA GLU A 78 20.16 -12.74 15.84
C GLU A 78 19.12 -12.12 16.78
N HIS A 79 19.09 -10.81 16.86
CA HIS A 79 18.12 -10.06 17.68
C HIS A 79 16.69 -10.22 17.13
N ALA A 80 16.53 -10.15 15.82
CA ALA A 80 15.26 -10.38 15.14
C ALA A 80 14.72 -11.78 15.45
N ASN A 81 15.56 -12.81 15.35
CA ASN A 81 15.18 -14.19 15.66
C ASN A 81 14.75 -14.34 17.13
N LYS A 82 15.46 -13.76 18.07
CA LYS A 82 15.08 -13.79 19.50
C LYS A 82 13.71 -13.15 19.74
N ILE A 83 13.44 -12.00 19.09
CA ILE A 83 12.13 -11.34 19.18
C ILE A 83 11.05 -12.22 18.55
N CYS A 84 11.26 -12.75 17.36
CA CYS A 84 10.28 -13.59 16.68
C CYS A 84 9.91 -14.84 17.48
N VAL A 85 10.91 -15.55 18.02
CA VAL A 85 10.67 -16.76 18.85
C VAL A 85 9.84 -16.45 20.10
N ASN A 86 10.13 -15.34 20.78
CA ASN A 86 9.45 -15.00 22.02
C ASN A 86 8.10 -14.29 21.83
N TYR A 87 7.89 -13.63 20.69
CA TYR A 87 6.67 -12.88 20.40
C TYR A 87 5.65 -13.68 19.58
N ASN A 88 6.09 -14.35 18.51
CA ASN A 88 5.23 -15.05 17.56
C ASN A 88 5.42 -16.57 17.58
N SER A 89 6.47 -17.09 18.21
CA SER A 89 6.97 -18.44 18.07
C SER A 89 7.35 -18.79 16.63
N CYS A 90 6.37 -19.12 15.78
CA CYS A 90 6.56 -19.29 14.34
C CYS A 90 5.23 -19.10 13.59
N ALA A 91 5.33 -18.88 12.27
CA ALA A 91 4.14 -18.94 11.42
C ALA A 91 3.58 -20.38 11.39
N THR A 92 2.25 -20.48 11.28
CA THR A 92 1.56 -21.80 11.20
C THR A 92 2.11 -22.63 10.06
N SER A 93 2.41 -23.91 10.28
CA SER A 93 2.94 -24.81 9.26
C SER A 93 2.07 -24.89 8.01
N ILE A 94 0.75 -24.92 8.17
CA ILE A 94 -0.19 -24.92 7.06
C ILE A 94 -0.02 -23.68 6.19
N SER A 95 0.13 -22.49 6.81
CA SER A 95 0.36 -21.24 6.09
C SER A 95 1.71 -21.25 5.36
N GLN A 96 2.75 -21.83 5.95
CA GLN A 96 4.06 -21.94 5.31
C GLN A 96 4.01 -22.79 4.04
N TYR A 97 3.33 -23.96 4.07
CA TYR A 97 3.14 -24.81 2.89
C TYR A 97 2.30 -24.09 1.82
N ALA A 98 1.24 -23.41 2.22
CA ALA A 98 0.45 -22.60 1.29
C ALA A 98 1.27 -21.47 0.65
N GLY A 99 2.09 -20.78 1.45
CA GLY A 99 3.00 -19.74 0.97
C GLY A 99 4.06 -20.27 0.00
N LEU A 100 4.60 -21.46 0.28
CA LEU A 100 5.55 -22.14 -0.60
C LEU A 100 4.92 -22.44 -1.97
N GLU A 101 3.70 -22.98 -1.98
CA GLU A 101 2.96 -23.25 -3.22
C GLU A 101 2.62 -21.95 -3.98
N ALA A 102 2.23 -20.90 -3.27
CA ALA A 102 1.96 -19.59 -3.88
C ALA A 102 3.18 -19.02 -4.63
N ILE A 103 4.39 -19.19 -4.09
CA ILE A 103 5.63 -18.73 -4.74
C ILE A 103 6.06 -19.64 -5.89
N LYS A 104 5.99 -20.98 -5.69
CA LYS A 104 6.44 -21.96 -6.69
C LYS A 104 5.43 -22.17 -7.82
N GLY A 105 4.17 -21.94 -7.53
CA GLY A 105 3.07 -22.12 -8.47
C GLY A 105 3.05 -21.11 -9.60
N SER A 106 2.05 -21.21 -10.44
CA SER A 106 1.89 -20.29 -11.57
C SER A 106 1.58 -18.87 -11.09
N GLN A 107 2.36 -17.89 -11.57
CA GLN A 107 2.15 -16.47 -11.26
C GLN A 107 1.06 -15.80 -12.14
N LYS A 108 0.40 -16.56 -13.01
CA LYS A 108 -0.67 -16.04 -13.91
C LYS A 108 -1.83 -15.42 -13.15
N GLU A 109 -2.14 -15.93 -11.97
CA GLU A 109 -3.24 -15.38 -11.16
C GLU A 109 -2.89 -13.99 -10.61
N ILE A 110 -1.63 -13.74 -10.25
CA ILE A 110 -1.17 -12.41 -9.85
C ILE A 110 -1.37 -11.42 -11.00
N THR A 111 -0.97 -11.79 -12.21
CA THR A 111 -1.17 -10.94 -13.39
C THR A 111 -2.65 -10.60 -13.61
N LYS A 112 -3.56 -11.55 -13.40
CA LYS A 112 -5.01 -11.31 -13.48
C LYS A 112 -5.50 -10.35 -12.39
N ILE A 113 -5.05 -10.56 -11.15
CA ILE A 113 -5.38 -9.70 -10.00
C ILE A 113 -4.92 -8.27 -10.25
N VAL A 114 -3.67 -8.08 -10.69
CA VAL A 114 -3.13 -6.75 -11.02
C VAL A 114 -3.91 -6.10 -12.16
N SER A 115 -4.23 -6.85 -13.22
CA SER A 115 -5.05 -6.35 -14.33
C SER A 115 -6.44 -5.91 -13.87
N GLU A 116 -7.06 -6.61 -12.94
CA GLU A 116 -8.36 -6.24 -12.38
C GLU A 116 -8.25 -4.98 -11.50
N PHE A 117 -7.21 -4.88 -10.68
CA PHE A 117 -6.95 -3.66 -9.91
C PHE A 117 -6.61 -2.47 -10.81
N GLN A 118 -5.91 -2.68 -11.92
CA GLN A 118 -5.67 -1.64 -12.92
C GLN A 118 -6.99 -1.04 -13.44
N LYS A 119 -7.97 -1.87 -13.82
CA LYS A 119 -9.28 -1.40 -14.27
C LYS A 119 -10.01 -0.59 -13.21
N ARG A 120 -9.98 -1.06 -11.95
CA ARG A 120 -10.61 -0.35 -10.83
C ARG A 120 -9.90 0.97 -10.55
N LYS A 121 -8.56 0.99 -10.57
CA LYS A 121 -7.74 2.19 -10.44
C LYS A 121 -8.10 3.21 -11.53
N ASP A 122 -8.14 2.78 -12.78
CA ASP A 122 -8.47 3.66 -13.91
C ASP A 122 -9.86 4.27 -13.74
N TYR A 123 -10.84 3.47 -13.34
CA TYR A 123 -12.19 3.95 -13.06
C TYR A 123 -12.22 4.98 -11.94
N VAL A 124 -11.63 4.65 -10.78
CA VAL A 124 -11.58 5.54 -9.61
C VAL A 124 -10.90 6.85 -9.93
N PHE A 125 -9.73 6.80 -10.57
CA PHE A 125 -8.97 7.99 -10.96
C PHE A 125 -9.78 8.89 -11.90
N ASN A 126 -10.37 8.32 -12.94
CA ASN A 126 -11.13 9.08 -13.92
C ASN A 126 -12.41 9.69 -13.32
N GLU A 127 -13.16 8.93 -12.53
CA GLU A 127 -14.44 9.41 -12.00
C GLU A 127 -14.24 10.43 -10.86
N LEU A 128 -13.26 10.24 -9.98
CA LEU A 128 -12.97 11.23 -8.96
C LEU A 128 -12.55 12.58 -9.55
N ASN A 129 -11.76 12.60 -10.62
CA ASN A 129 -11.32 13.83 -11.27
C ASN A 129 -12.39 14.51 -12.15
N LYS A 130 -13.55 13.88 -12.35
CA LYS A 130 -14.74 14.55 -12.94
C LYS A 130 -15.52 15.37 -11.90
N LEU A 131 -15.29 15.10 -10.60
CA LEU A 131 -15.95 15.84 -9.53
C LEU A 131 -15.22 17.18 -9.33
N GLU A 132 -15.93 18.30 -9.49
CA GLU A 132 -15.34 19.66 -9.47
C GLU A 132 -14.55 19.97 -8.18
N LYS A 133 -15.00 19.40 -7.05
CA LYS A 133 -14.44 19.66 -5.73
C LYS A 133 -13.37 18.68 -5.27
N ILE A 134 -13.09 17.64 -6.05
CA ILE A 134 -12.17 16.57 -5.71
C ILE A 134 -11.06 16.49 -6.77
N SER A 135 -9.84 16.27 -6.36
CA SER A 135 -8.73 15.99 -7.27
C SER A 135 -7.90 14.82 -6.76
N CYS A 136 -7.53 13.93 -7.64
CA CYS A 136 -6.77 12.73 -7.30
C CYS A 136 -5.56 12.59 -8.22
N PHE A 137 -4.39 12.34 -7.65
CA PHE A 137 -3.23 11.89 -8.42
C PHE A 137 -3.42 10.43 -8.83
N GLU A 138 -2.90 10.07 -9.99
CA GLU A 138 -2.97 8.70 -10.48
C GLU A 138 -2.19 7.74 -9.57
N PRO A 139 -2.84 6.72 -8.98
CA PRO A 139 -2.15 5.71 -8.19
C PRO A 139 -1.22 4.85 -9.07
N GLY A 140 0.06 4.77 -8.72
CA GLY A 140 1.04 3.93 -9.43
C GLY A 140 1.06 2.48 -8.95
N GLY A 141 0.44 2.16 -7.81
CA GLY A 141 0.42 0.81 -7.22
C GLY A 141 -0.50 0.73 -6.01
N ALA A 142 -0.51 -0.43 -5.34
CA ALA A 142 -1.44 -0.79 -4.27
C ALA A 142 -2.91 -0.76 -4.75
N PHE A 143 -3.86 -0.64 -3.84
CA PHE A 143 -5.28 -0.54 -4.17
C PHE A 143 -5.96 0.63 -3.42
N TYR A 144 -5.23 1.76 -3.33
CA TYR A 144 -5.70 2.97 -2.68
C TYR A 144 -5.59 4.18 -3.61
N ALA A 145 -6.62 5.04 -3.55
CA ALA A 145 -6.56 6.41 -4.05
C ALA A 145 -6.49 7.37 -2.85
N PHE A 146 -5.83 8.52 -3.03
CA PHE A 146 -5.67 9.53 -1.98
C PHE A 146 -6.06 10.92 -2.52
N PRO A 147 -7.37 11.13 -2.76
CA PRO A 147 -7.85 12.38 -3.32
C PRO A 147 -7.76 13.53 -2.30
N ASN A 148 -7.45 14.70 -2.84
CA ASN A 148 -7.59 15.98 -2.16
C ASN A 148 -9.04 16.45 -2.25
N ILE A 149 -9.60 16.86 -1.10
CA ILE A 149 -11.00 17.29 -0.96
C ILE A 149 -11.11 18.75 -0.47
N SER A 150 -10.01 19.52 -0.49
CA SER A 150 -9.95 20.89 0.04
C SER A 150 -11.00 21.81 -0.57
N LYS A 151 -11.33 21.64 -1.86
CA LYS A 151 -12.37 22.44 -2.55
C LYS A 151 -13.79 22.18 -2.05
N THR A 152 -14.02 21.15 -1.23
CA THR A 152 -15.33 20.94 -0.58
C THR A 152 -15.56 21.90 0.58
N GLY A 153 -14.50 22.56 1.08
CA GLY A 153 -14.51 23.35 2.30
C GLY A 153 -14.49 22.52 3.58
N LEU A 154 -14.36 21.20 3.48
CA LEU A 154 -14.31 20.27 4.60
C LEU A 154 -12.86 19.77 4.79
N ASN A 155 -12.50 19.44 6.02
CA ASN A 155 -11.32 18.64 6.29
C ASN A 155 -11.62 17.14 6.16
N GLY A 156 -10.58 16.31 6.07
CA GLY A 156 -10.69 14.87 5.86
C GLY A 156 -11.51 14.16 6.93
N ASN A 157 -11.44 14.58 8.20
CA ASN A 157 -12.22 13.99 9.29
C ASN A 157 -13.73 14.24 9.08
N LYS A 158 -14.10 15.49 8.82
CA LYS A 158 -15.52 15.84 8.63
C LYS A 158 -16.08 15.26 7.33
N PHE A 159 -15.28 15.24 6.27
CA PHE A 159 -15.67 14.61 5.02
C PHE A 159 -15.91 13.10 5.20
N SER A 160 -15.00 12.40 5.91
CA SER A 160 -15.14 10.96 6.18
C SER A 160 -16.32 10.64 7.09
N GLU A 161 -16.62 11.51 8.07
CA GLU A 161 -17.80 11.40 8.93
C GLU A 161 -19.10 11.50 8.11
N ILE A 162 -19.26 12.55 7.29
CA ILE A 162 -20.42 12.72 6.41
C ILE A 162 -20.54 11.56 5.42
N ALA A 163 -19.42 11.15 4.81
CA ALA A 163 -19.39 10.01 3.89
C ALA A 163 -19.91 8.72 4.55
N LEU A 164 -19.55 8.48 5.80
CA LEU A 164 -20.00 7.29 6.53
C LEU A 164 -21.46 7.42 6.98
N GLU A 165 -21.78 8.47 7.72
CA GLU A 165 -23.07 8.61 8.41
C GLU A 165 -24.23 8.92 7.45
N GLU A 166 -24.01 9.77 6.45
CA GLU A 166 -25.07 10.20 5.55
C GLU A 166 -25.09 9.45 4.22
N LYS A 167 -23.92 8.98 3.75
CA LYS A 167 -23.79 8.34 2.43
C LYS A 167 -23.50 6.83 2.51
N GLY A 168 -23.16 6.29 3.70
CA GLY A 168 -22.83 4.89 3.88
C GLY A 168 -21.52 4.47 3.17
N VAL A 169 -20.57 5.41 3.04
CA VAL A 169 -19.27 5.17 2.38
C VAL A 169 -18.14 5.34 3.39
N ALA A 170 -17.48 4.24 3.71
CA ALA A 170 -16.36 4.23 4.66
C ALA A 170 -15.08 4.71 3.99
N LEU A 171 -14.49 5.78 4.51
CA LEU A 171 -13.22 6.37 4.10
C LEU A 171 -12.28 6.49 5.30
N VAL A 172 -10.98 6.62 5.04
CA VAL A 172 -10.02 6.94 6.10
C VAL A 172 -9.56 8.38 5.92
N PRO A 173 -9.71 9.23 6.94
CA PRO A 173 -9.26 10.62 6.85
C PRO A 173 -7.73 10.68 6.69
N GLY A 174 -7.27 11.63 5.88
CA GLY A 174 -5.84 11.80 5.59
C GLY A 174 -5.00 12.11 6.82
N SER A 175 -5.57 12.79 7.82
CA SER A 175 -4.90 13.08 9.11
C SER A 175 -4.40 11.82 9.83
N SER A 176 -4.96 10.64 9.55
CA SER A 176 -4.45 9.35 10.04
C SER A 176 -3.08 8.97 9.45
N PHE A 177 -2.61 9.68 8.43
CA PHE A 177 -1.34 9.42 7.72
C PHE A 177 -0.32 10.56 7.91
N GLY A 178 -0.65 11.58 8.66
CA GLY A 178 0.23 12.70 9.00
C GLY A 178 -0.51 14.05 8.99
N ASP A 179 0.01 14.99 9.75
CA ASP A 179 -0.63 16.31 9.99
C ASP A 179 -0.84 17.11 8.68
N ASN A 180 0.05 16.96 7.71
CA ASN A 180 -0.03 17.66 6.43
C ASN A 180 -1.08 17.07 5.46
N ALA A 181 -1.76 15.99 5.83
CA ALA A 181 -2.74 15.31 5.00
C ALA A 181 -4.20 15.59 5.41
N GLY A 182 -4.44 16.64 6.20
CA GLY A 182 -5.77 16.98 6.72
C GLY A 182 -6.83 17.27 5.66
N GLU A 183 -6.43 17.64 4.44
CA GLU A 183 -7.32 17.91 3.31
C GLU A 183 -7.48 16.71 2.35
N PHE A 184 -7.04 15.54 2.78
CA PHE A 184 -7.12 14.32 1.99
C PHE A 184 -7.98 13.27 2.65
N VAL A 185 -8.44 12.31 1.85
CA VAL A 185 -9.05 11.06 2.34
C VAL A 185 -8.47 9.88 1.60
N ARG A 186 -8.39 8.71 2.23
CA ARG A 186 -7.98 7.47 1.56
C ARG A 186 -9.20 6.64 1.18
N ILE A 187 -9.28 6.29 -0.09
CA ILE A 187 -10.28 5.40 -0.66
C ILE A 187 -9.62 4.08 -1.03
N SER A 188 -10.15 2.95 -0.55
CA SER A 188 -9.75 1.62 -1.01
C SER A 188 -10.62 1.20 -2.19
N PHE A 189 -10.00 0.75 -3.28
CA PHE A 189 -10.71 0.12 -4.40
C PHE A 189 -10.55 -1.41 -4.43
N ALA A 190 -10.19 -2.01 -3.30
CA ALA A 190 -10.24 -3.46 -3.10
C ALA A 190 -11.69 -3.93 -2.84
N ASN A 191 -12.59 -3.63 -3.77
CA ASN A 191 -14.01 -3.96 -3.72
C ASN A 191 -14.52 -4.26 -5.14
N SER A 192 -15.76 -4.70 -5.30
CA SER A 192 -16.36 -4.87 -6.63
C SER A 192 -16.46 -3.54 -7.37
N LEU A 193 -16.42 -3.58 -8.70
CA LEU A 193 -16.54 -2.35 -9.51
C LEU A 193 -17.91 -1.68 -9.32
N GLU A 194 -18.97 -2.46 -9.08
CA GLU A 194 -20.33 -1.98 -8.80
C GLU A 194 -20.36 -1.17 -7.51
N ASN A 195 -19.77 -1.68 -6.42
CA ASN A 195 -19.70 -0.98 -5.15
C ASN A 195 -18.83 0.29 -5.24
N ILE A 196 -17.75 0.25 -6.02
CA ILE A 196 -16.91 1.43 -6.27
C ILE A 196 -17.70 2.51 -7.01
N LYS A 197 -18.45 2.14 -8.04
CA LYS A 197 -19.31 3.05 -8.80
C LYS A 197 -20.34 3.72 -7.91
N GLU A 198 -21.02 2.93 -7.11
CA GLU A 198 -22.02 3.42 -6.16
C GLU A 198 -21.41 4.35 -5.11
N ALA A 199 -20.24 3.99 -4.55
CA ALA A 199 -19.55 4.84 -3.59
C ALA A 199 -19.20 6.20 -4.20
N ILE A 200 -18.62 6.26 -5.40
CA ILE A 200 -18.27 7.53 -6.06
C ILE A 200 -19.52 8.35 -6.37
N ASN A 201 -20.60 7.72 -6.82
CA ASN A 201 -21.87 8.40 -7.05
C ASN A 201 -22.41 9.05 -5.77
N ARG A 202 -22.36 8.37 -4.64
CA ARG A 202 -22.77 8.93 -3.34
C ARG A 202 -21.87 10.07 -2.88
N LEU A 203 -20.55 9.93 -3.06
CA LEU A 203 -19.58 10.98 -2.71
C LEU A 203 -19.74 12.25 -3.55
N SER A 204 -20.25 12.15 -4.78
CA SER A 204 -20.49 13.31 -5.66
C SER A 204 -21.52 14.28 -5.12
N THR A 205 -22.28 13.89 -4.11
CA THR A 205 -23.34 14.71 -3.48
C THR A 205 -22.88 15.41 -2.19
N ILE A 206 -21.60 15.31 -1.82
CA ILE A 206 -20.97 16.05 -0.73
C ILE A 206 -20.26 17.28 -1.31
#